data_341b4eb19d34a8f7c24d6790b8b62587
#
_entry.id   341b4eb19d34a8f7c24d6790b8b62587
#
_cell.length_a   1.000
_cell.length_b   1.000
_cell.length_c   1.000
_cell.angle_alpha   90.00
_cell.angle_beta   90.00
_cell.angle_gamma   90.00
#
_symmetry.space_group_name_H-M   'P 1'
#
loop_
_entity.id
_entity.type
_entity.pdbx_description
1 polymer ?
#
loop_
_entity_poly.entity_id
_entity_poly.type
_entity_poly.pdbx_seq_one_letter_code
_entity_poly.pdbx_strand_id
1 'polypeptide(L)'
;MADKNKVAEQYYAPPPDLGKWEAFRIFLYNSETGQVLGRTGSSWAKILLFYLIFYAILVGFFAALLAVFYQTLDTKVPKWQLDSSIIGSNPGLGFRPMPDTANVESTLIYYKVNDKGSVLKWARVIDEFLNQYRKKGSGSGEAHGAENRVPCSPSSGPLGEKQVCDVPVDDFNPCTPANQYNYEQAGPCVFLKLNKIYNWRPQPYNNTEDLPTNMPEDLKQHIKTLASIVLSESILIIQLSGKPDANTVWVSCEGENPADVENIGPVQYIPRRGFPSYYYPFTNKEGYLSPLVAVLFEKPRTGVLINIECKAWAKNIFYDRYERRGSVHFELMVDRA
;
A
#
# COMPACT_ATOMS: atom_id res chain seq x y z
N MET A 1 44.00 22.19 -62.47
CA MET A 1 42.57 22.58 -62.41
C MET A 1 41.61 21.53 -62.96
N ALA A 2 42.08 20.49 -63.65
CA ALA A 2 41.23 19.44 -64.24
C ALA A 2 40.65 18.41 -63.28
N ASP A 3 41.20 18.33 -62.06
CA ASP A 3 40.83 17.24 -61.11
C ASP A 3 39.62 17.57 -60.22
N LYS A 4 39.36 18.89 -60.02
CA LYS A 4 38.18 19.30 -59.19
C LYS A 4 36.87 19.15 -59.98
N ASN A 5 36.87 19.28 -61.29
CA ASN A 5 35.63 19.17 -62.07
C ASN A 5 35.21 17.69 -62.24
N LYS A 6 36.17 16.74 -62.36
CA LYS A 6 35.84 15.33 -62.39
C LYS A 6 35.24 14.80 -61.08
N VAL A 7 35.69 15.32 -59.95
CA VAL A 7 35.13 14.97 -58.64
C VAL A 7 33.72 15.55 -58.49
N ALA A 8 33.45 16.73 -58.97
CA ALA A 8 32.12 17.33 -58.96
C ALA A 8 31.10 16.60 -59.86
N GLU A 9 31.50 16.18 -61.06
CA GLU A 9 30.63 15.37 -61.94
C GLU A 9 30.28 14.02 -61.37
N GLN A 10 31.20 13.38 -60.60
CA GLN A 10 30.95 12.10 -59.99
C GLN A 10 29.93 12.17 -58.81
N TYR A 11 29.78 13.33 -58.18
CA TYR A 11 28.77 13.54 -57.13
C TYR A 11 27.35 13.69 -57.65
N TYR A 12 27.14 14.07 -58.90
CA TYR A 12 25.84 14.30 -59.54
C TYR A 12 25.44 13.18 -60.53
N ALA A 13 26.30 12.17 -60.70
CA ALA A 13 25.93 11.00 -61.52
C ALA A 13 24.97 10.11 -60.71
N PRO A 14 23.85 9.64 -61.29
CA PRO A 14 23.00 8.68 -60.62
C PRO A 14 23.81 7.42 -60.26
N PRO A 15 23.61 6.84 -59.08
CA PRO A 15 24.30 5.65 -58.66
C PRO A 15 24.05 4.50 -59.67
N PRO A 16 25.06 3.67 -59.98
CA PRO A 16 24.87 2.53 -60.88
C PRO A 16 23.75 1.62 -60.34
N ASP A 17 22.96 1.06 -61.26
CA ASP A 17 21.91 0.09 -60.95
C ASP A 17 22.52 -1.22 -60.44
N LEU A 18 22.75 -1.25 -59.17
CA LEU A 18 23.23 -2.44 -58.43
C LEU A 18 22.06 -3.25 -57.96
N GLY A 19 22.17 -4.58 -57.94
CA GLY A 19 21.19 -5.45 -57.32
C GLY A 19 20.96 -5.06 -55.83
N LYS A 20 19.73 -5.20 -55.33
CA LYS A 20 19.34 -4.76 -53.98
C LYS A 20 20.28 -5.22 -52.86
N TRP A 21 20.82 -6.45 -53.00
CA TRP A 21 21.74 -7.02 -52.03
C TRP A 21 23.14 -6.42 -52.11
N GLU A 22 23.61 -6.15 -53.31
CA GLU A 22 24.89 -5.53 -53.57
C GLU A 22 24.93 -4.06 -53.18
N ALA A 23 23.85 -3.31 -53.49
CA ALA A 23 23.64 -1.95 -53.01
C ALA A 23 23.63 -1.88 -51.46
N PHE A 24 22.99 -2.84 -50.79
CA PHE A 24 22.97 -2.91 -49.33
C PHE A 24 24.36 -3.21 -48.74
N ARG A 25 25.12 -4.12 -49.35
CA ARG A 25 26.50 -4.43 -48.92
C ARG A 25 27.40 -3.22 -49.05
N ILE A 26 27.32 -2.50 -50.18
CA ILE A 26 28.11 -1.29 -50.46
C ILE A 26 27.69 -0.16 -49.51
N PHE A 27 26.42 -0.05 -49.18
CA PHE A 27 25.93 0.90 -48.18
C PHE A 27 26.51 0.59 -46.78
N LEU A 28 26.59 -0.68 -46.40
CA LEU A 28 27.17 -1.07 -45.11
C LEU A 28 28.65 -0.74 -45.05
N TYR A 29 29.41 -1.14 -46.10
CA TYR A 29 30.82 -0.86 -46.17
C TYR A 29 31.27 -0.76 -47.62
N ASN A 30 31.72 0.41 -48.05
CA ASN A 30 32.32 0.65 -49.33
C ASN A 30 33.83 0.65 -49.21
N SER A 31 34.50 -0.41 -49.70
CA SER A 31 35.95 -0.58 -49.63
C SER A 31 36.74 0.40 -50.49
N GLU A 32 36.14 0.95 -51.57
CA GLU A 32 36.81 1.90 -52.47
C GLU A 32 36.89 3.30 -51.83
N THR A 33 35.86 3.73 -51.14
CA THR A 33 35.75 5.06 -50.52
C THR A 33 35.99 5.07 -49.02
N GLY A 34 36.09 3.90 -48.39
CA GLY A 34 36.24 3.74 -46.95
C GLY A 34 35.00 4.25 -46.18
N GLN A 35 33.83 4.25 -46.82
CA GLN A 35 32.59 4.70 -46.20
C GLN A 35 31.91 3.54 -45.47
N VAL A 36 31.41 3.83 -44.27
CA VAL A 36 30.57 2.97 -43.46
C VAL A 36 29.20 3.60 -43.38
N LEU A 37 28.12 2.85 -43.70
CA LEU A 37 26.76 3.34 -43.76
C LEU A 37 26.63 4.62 -44.61
N GLY A 38 27.33 4.67 -45.76
CA GLY A 38 27.29 5.80 -46.70
C GLY A 38 28.06 7.05 -46.26
N ARG A 39 28.83 7.01 -45.17
CA ARG A 39 29.57 8.16 -44.63
C ARG A 39 31.05 7.82 -44.37
N THR A 40 31.90 8.82 -44.57
CA THR A 40 33.33 8.72 -44.24
C THR A 40 33.59 8.76 -42.74
N GLY A 41 34.70 8.21 -42.26
CA GLY A 41 35.06 8.24 -40.84
C GLY A 41 35.11 9.65 -40.24
N SER A 42 35.56 10.67 -41.01
CA SER A 42 35.57 12.05 -40.57
C SER A 42 34.14 12.64 -40.41
N SER A 43 33.20 12.22 -41.26
CA SER A 43 31.80 12.59 -41.15
C SER A 43 31.16 11.99 -39.89
N TRP A 44 31.46 10.71 -39.62
CA TRP A 44 31.00 10.05 -38.37
C TRP A 44 31.61 10.71 -37.13
N ALA A 45 32.89 11.05 -37.14
CA ALA A 45 33.51 11.74 -36.01
C ALA A 45 32.87 13.08 -35.72
N LYS A 46 32.51 13.88 -36.74
CA LYS A 46 31.78 15.15 -36.57
C LYS A 46 30.37 14.96 -36.00
N ILE A 47 29.67 13.90 -36.48
CA ILE A 47 28.33 13.57 -35.98
C ILE A 47 28.40 13.14 -34.52
N LEU A 48 29.32 12.23 -34.19
CA LEU A 48 29.51 11.77 -32.83
C LEU A 48 29.88 12.91 -31.86
N LEU A 49 30.81 13.79 -32.29
CA LEU A 49 31.20 14.94 -31.50
C LEU A 49 30.02 15.90 -31.29
N PHE A 50 29.22 16.15 -32.35
CA PHE A 50 28.01 16.96 -32.25
C PHE A 50 27.02 16.37 -31.22
N TYR A 51 26.71 15.09 -31.32
CA TYR A 51 25.76 14.47 -30.40
C TYR A 51 26.32 14.37 -28.97
N LEU A 52 27.62 14.16 -28.83
CA LEU A 52 28.25 14.15 -27.49
C LEU A 52 28.05 15.52 -26.81
N ILE A 53 28.36 16.61 -27.51
CA ILE A 53 28.18 17.96 -26.99
C ILE A 53 26.68 18.24 -26.73
N PHE A 54 25.82 17.88 -27.70
CA PHE A 54 24.38 18.08 -27.60
C PHE A 54 23.82 17.37 -26.35
N TYR A 55 24.10 16.08 -26.16
CA TYR A 55 23.63 15.36 -24.99
C TYR A 55 24.27 15.82 -23.70
N ALA A 56 25.53 16.21 -23.69
CA ALA A 56 26.16 16.78 -22.50
C ALA A 56 25.45 18.06 -22.04
N ILE A 57 25.12 18.95 -22.97
CA ILE A 57 24.35 20.17 -22.68
C ILE A 57 22.93 19.83 -22.20
N LEU A 58 22.25 18.89 -22.88
CA LEU A 58 20.90 18.48 -22.52
C LEU A 58 20.85 17.85 -21.12
N VAL A 59 21.76 16.94 -20.82
CA VAL A 59 21.85 16.29 -19.49
C VAL A 59 22.22 17.35 -18.42
N GLY A 60 23.16 18.23 -18.70
CA GLY A 60 23.52 19.32 -17.80
C GLY A 60 22.37 20.27 -17.48
N PHE A 61 21.60 20.64 -18.51
CA PHE A 61 20.38 21.44 -18.35
C PHE A 61 19.32 20.74 -17.51
N PHE A 62 19.04 19.45 -17.83
CA PHE A 62 18.12 18.65 -17.03
C PHE A 62 18.57 18.49 -15.57
N ALA A 63 19.85 18.20 -15.35
CA ALA A 63 20.41 18.06 -14.00
C ALA A 63 20.30 19.37 -13.20
N ALA A 64 20.56 20.52 -13.86
CA ALA A 64 20.41 21.83 -13.21
C ALA A 64 18.97 22.11 -12.80
N LEU A 65 17.99 21.86 -13.70
CA LEU A 65 16.57 22.00 -13.38
C LEU A 65 16.15 21.06 -12.24
N LEU A 66 16.61 19.83 -12.29
CA LEU A 66 16.32 18.84 -11.25
C LEU A 66 16.90 19.25 -9.89
N ALA A 67 18.13 19.77 -9.86
CA ALA A 67 18.75 20.27 -8.65
C ALA A 67 17.96 21.43 -8.02
N VAL A 68 17.52 22.39 -8.85
CA VAL A 68 16.67 23.50 -8.38
C VAL A 68 15.33 22.95 -7.85
N PHE A 69 14.72 22.01 -8.55
CA PHE A 69 13.48 21.38 -8.11
C PHE A 69 13.67 20.70 -6.74
N TYR A 70 14.72 19.90 -6.56
CA TYR A 70 15.00 19.24 -5.28
C TYR A 70 15.19 20.22 -4.12
N GLN A 71 15.77 21.41 -4.37
CA GLN A 71 15.92 22.44 -3.34
C GLN A 71 14.59 23.03 -2.86
N THR A 72 13.51 22.90 -3.66
CA THR A 72 12.16 23.36 -3.30
C THR A 72 11.37 22.33 -2.51
N LEU A 73 11.86 21.08 -2.38
CA LEU A 73 11.18 19.99 -1.69
C LEU A 73 11.70 19.85 -0.27
N ASP A 74 10.77 19.65 0.67
CA ASP A 74 11.07 19.17 2.00
C ASP A 74 11.03 17.62 2.01
N THR A 75 12.08 16.99 2.52
CA THR A 75 12.14 15.51 2.58
C THR A 75 11.28 14.91 3.68
N LYS A 76 10.81 15.71 4.65
CA LYS A 76 10.00 15.27 5.78
C LYS A 76 8.52 15.56 5.61
N VAL A 77 8.19 16.67 4.96
CA VAL A 77 6.81 17.14 4.81
C VAL A 77 6.46 17.24 3.33
N PRO A 78 5.46 16.51 2.84
CA PRO A 78 5.03 16.61 1.44
C PRO A 78 4.44 17.99 1.17
N LYS A 79 4.81 18.57 0.04
CA LYS A 79 4.35 19.90 -0.39
C LYS A 79 2.85 19.91 -0.70
N TRP A 80 2.36 18.87 -1.36
CA TRP A 80 0.95 18.70 -1.69
C TRP A 80 0.35 17.65 -0.76
N GLN A 81 -0.70 18.02 -0.04
CA GLN A 81 -1.34 17.19 0.97
C GLN A 81 -2.84 17.12 0.72
N LEU A 82 -3.48 16.03 1.16
CA LEU A 82 -4.92 15.82 1.08
C LEU A 82 -5.46 16.07 -0.35
N ASP A 83 -6.43 16.94 -0.51
CA ASP A 83 -7.10 17.21 -1.79
C ASP A 83 -6.19 17.85 -2.84
N SER A 84 -5.09 18.48 -2.44
CA SER A 84 -4.07 18.97 -3.37
C SER A 84 -3.08 17.89 -3.82
N SER A 85 -3.12 16.70 -3.22
CA SER A 85 -2.28 15.56 -3.55
C SER A 85 -2.94 14.65 -4.59
N ILE A 86 -2.12 14.00 -5.43
CA ILE A 86 -2.58 12.94 -6.36
C ILE A 86 -3.21 11.76 -5.61
N ILE A 87 -2.77 11.49 -4.37
CA ILE A 87 -3.32 10.40 -3.54
C ILE A 87 -4.73 10.75 -3.04
N GLY A 88 -5.06 12.04 -2.93
CA GLY A 88 -6.33 12.51 -2.39
C GLY A 88 -6.42 12.39 -0.87
N SER A 89 -7.64 12.59 -0.35
CA SER A 89 -7.96 12.62 1.09
C SER A 89 -8.76 11.39 1.57
N ASN A 90 -9.04 10.42 0.69
CA ASN A 90 -9.84 9.23 1.03
C ASN A 90 -8.94 8.01 1.26
N PRO A 91 -8.70 7.57 2.51
CA PRO A 91 -7.83 6.44 2.80
C PRO A 91 -8.47 5.12 2.36
N GLY A 92 -7.70 4.31 1.62
CA GLY A 92 -8.05 2.92 1.37
C GLY A 92 -7.73 2.03 2.58
N LEU A 93 -8.33 0.85 2.60
CA LEU A 93 -7.97 -0.24 3.50
C LEU A 93 -6.91 -1.15 2.86
N GLY A 94 -6.08 -1.74 3.69
CA GLY A 94 -5.19 -2.83 3.31
C GLY A 94 -5.36 -4.01 4.24
N PHE A 95 -5.14 -5.22 3.74
CA PHE A 95 -5.22 -6.45 4.53
C PHE A 95 -3.88 -7.18 4.58
N ARG A 96 -3.72 -8.03 5.57
CA ARG A 96 -2.62 -8.99 5.73
C ARG A 96 -3.18 -10.29 6.32
N PRO A 97 -2.66 -11.46 5.92
CA PRO A 97 -1.51 -11.68 5.04
C PRO A 97 -1.85 -11.44 3.57
N MET A 98 -0.84 -11.13 2.75
CA MET A 98 -0.97 -11.10 1.30
C MET A 98 -0.31 -12.35 0.70
N PRO A 99 -0.80 -12.83 -0.45
CA PRO A 99 -0.14 -13.88 -1.22
C PRO A 99 1.30 -13.52 -1.58
N ASP A 100 2.06 -14.54 -2.01
CA ASP A 100 3.45 -14.36 -2.43
C ASP A 100 3.59 -13.34 -3.57
N THR A 101 4.73 -12.64 -3.60
CA THR A 101 5.06 -11.63 -4.62
C THR A 101 5.05 -12.17 -6.06
N ALA A 102 5.17 -13.49 -6.25
CA ALA A 102 5.01 -14.13 -7.56
C ALA A 102 3.56 -14.06 -8.10
N ASN A 103 2.58 -13.84 -7.21
CA ASN A 103 1.16 -13.73 -7.53
C ASN A 103 0.61 -12.37 -7.09
N VAL A 104 1.28 -11.29 -7.46
CA VAL A 104 0.99 -9.90 -7.03
C VAL A 104 -0.45 -9.47 -7.30
N GLU A 105 -1.10 -10.05 -8.30
CA GLU A 105 -2.49 -9.76 -8.66
C GLU A 105 -3.51 -10.58 -7.84
N SER A 106 -3.06 -11.59 -7.10
CA SER A 106 -3.95 -12.43 -6.30
C SER A 106 -4.26 -11.80 -4.95
N THR A 107 -5.54 -11.85 -4.56
CA THR A 107 -6.04 -11.47 -3.24
C THR A 107 -6.52 -12.70 -2.46
N LEU A 108 -6.25 -13.91 -2.97
CA LEU A 108 -6.72 -15.19 -2.43
C LEU A 108 -5.87 -15.66 -1.24
N ILE A 109 -6.52 -15.82 -0.09
CA ILE A 109 -6.00 -16.54 1.08
C ILE A 109 -6.52 -17.99 0.99
N TYR A 110 -5.67 -18.87 0.47
CA TYR A 110 -5.98 -20.31 0.36
C TYR A 110 -5.05 -21.13 1.23
N TYR A 111 -5.63 -22.02 2.04
CA TYR A 111 -4.84 -22.96 2.82
C TYR A 111 -5.62 -24.23 3.16
N LYS A 112 -4.87 -25.29 3.45
CA LYS A 112 -5.37 -26.58 3.92
C LYS A 112 -5.10 -26.71 5.42
N VAL A 113 -6.15 -26.94 6.22
CA VAL A 113 -6.05 -27.03 7.68
C VAL A 113 -5.20 -28.21 8.11
N ASN A 114 -5.34 -29.36 7.41
CA ASN A 114 -4.59 -30.58 7.74
C ASN A 114 -3.13 -30.56 7.26
N ASP A 115 -2.76 -29.58 6.40
CA ASP A 115 -1.40 -29.39 5.96
C ASP A 115 -0.70 -28.31 6.82
N LYS A 116 0.13 -28.78 7.77
CA LYS A 116 0.91 -27.90 8.64
C LYS A 116 1.81 -26.93 7.86
N GLY A 117 2.31 -27.35 6.68
CA GLY A 117 3.13 -26.51 5.83
C GLY A 117 2.34 -25.30 5.30
N SER A 118 1.11 -25.55 4.86
CA SER A 118 0.19 -24.51 4.39
C SER A 118 -0.17 -23.52 5.51
N VAL A 119 -0.51 -24.00 6.69
CA VAL A 119 -0.80 -23.16 7.88
C VAL A 119 0.41 -22.33 8.29
N LEU A 120 1.58 -22.94 8.44
CA LEU A 120 2.81 -22.25 8.82
C LEU A 120 3.28 -21.21 7.81
N LYS A 121 3.00 -21.44 6.52
CA LYS A 121 3.29 -20.44 5.46
C LYS A 121 2.57 -19.13 5.76
N TRP A 122 1.27 -19.15 5.99
CA TRP A 122 0.48 -17.95 6.28
C TRP A 122 0.83 -17.32 7.63
N ALA A 123 1.02 -18.16 8.65
CA ALA A 123 1.47 -17.67 9.96
C ALA A 123 2.81 -16.92 9.87
N ARG A 124 3.76 -17.42 9.09
CA ARG A 124 5.07 -16.76 8.88
C ARG A 124 4.91 -15.40 8.18
N VAL A 125 4.07 -15.30 7.15
CA VAL A 125 3.82 -14.01 6.46
C VAL A 125 3.25 -12.98 7.42
N ILE A 126 2.36 -13.41 8.33
CA ILE A 126 1.82 -12.53 9.37
C ILE A 126 2.91 -12.16 10.38
N ASP A 127 3.74 -13.10 10.82
CA ASP A 127 4.84 -12.84 11.74
C ASP A 127 5.84 -11.83 11.19
N GLU A 128 6.23 -11.96 9.94
CA GLU A 128 7.11 -11.00 9.25
C GLU A 128 6.49 -9.60 9.22
N PHE A 129 5.19 -9.52 8.91
CA PHE A 129 4.48 -8.26 8.94
C PHE A 129 4.41 -7.65 10.35
N LEU A 130 4.08 -8.44 11.38
CA LEU A 130 3.93 -7.97 12.75
C LEU A 130 5.27 -7.74 13.47
N ASN A 131 6.38 -8.21 12.92
CA ASN A 131 7.70 -8.04 13.52
C ASN A 131 8.05 -6.56 13.76
N GLN A 132 7.67 -5.65 12.84
CA GLN A 132 7.86 -4.22 13.02
C GLN A 132 7.06 -3.63 14.21
N TYR A 133 5.96 -4.25 14.60
CA TYR A 133 5.13 -3.85 15.74
C TYR A 133 5.67 -4.34 17.07
N ARG A 134 6.32 -5.53 17.09
CA ARG A 134 6.89 -6.15 18.28
C ARG A 134 8.26 -5.58 18.66
N LYS A 135 9.00 -5.00 17.71
CA LYS A 135 10.32 -4.40 17.98
C LYS A 135 10.13 -3.22 18.92
N LYS A 136 10.41 -3.44 20.22
CA LYS A 136 10.49 -2.37 21.22
C LYS A 136 11.89 -1.79 21.21
N GLY A 137 12.02 -0.45 21.30
CA GLY A 137 13.29 0.24 21.28
C GLY A 137 14.15 -0.11 22.49
N SER A 138 15.06 -1.05 22.30
CA SER A 138 16.16 -1.30 23.25
C SER A 138 17.36 -1.81 22.47
N GLY A 139 18.25 -0.90 22.09
CA GLY A 139 19.63 -1.18 21.74
C GLY A 139 19.87 -1.90 20.40
N SER A 140 20.71 -1.27 19.59
CA SER A 140 21.35 -1.74 18.36
C SER A 140 20.48 -1.88 17.11
N GLY A 141 20.37 -0.79 16.38
CA GLY A 141 20.55 -0.77 14.90
C GLY A 141 19.35 -1.06 14.00
N GLU A 142 18.28 -1.71 14.41
CA GLU A 142 17.28 -2.19 13.43
C GLU A 142 15.83 -1.68 13.57
N ALA A 143 15.50 -0.96 14.61
CA ALA A 143 14.17 -0.39 14.79
C ALA A 143 14.24 1.12 15.00
N HIS A 144 14.63 1.85 13.96
CA HIS A 144 14.64 3.31 14.00
C HIS A 144 13.30 3.85 14.49
N GLY A 145 13.33 4.64 15.57
CA GLY A 145 12.17 5.34 16.12
C GLY A 145 11.29 4.53 17.06
N ALA A 146 11.65 3.28 17.43
CA ALA A 146 10.85 2.50 18.39
C ALA A 146 10.89 3.10 19.79
N GLU A 147 11.93 3.85 20.13
CA GLU A 147 12.06 4.63 21.36
C GLU A 147 11.07 5.79 21.47
N ASN A 148 10.51 6.23 20.34
CA ASN A 148 9.52 7.29 20.29
C ASN A 148 8.10 6.79 20.59
N ARG A 149 7.89 5.48 20.69
CA ARG A 149 6.58 4.87 20.91
C ARG A 149 6.16 4.96 22.37
N VAL A 150 4.97 5.46 22.59
CA VAL A 150 4.36 5.57 23.92
C VAL A 150 2.97 4.94 23.91
N PRO A 151 2.52 4.34 25.01
CA PRO A 151 1.16 3.84 25.10
C PRO A 151 0.18 5.00 25.01
N CYS A 152 -0.81 4.89 24.13
CA CYS A 152 -1.86 5.89 23.95
C CYS A 152 -3.23 5.34 24.36
N SER A 153 -4.07 6.23 24.85
CA SER A 153 -5.46 5.97 25.23
C SER A 153 -6.33 7.16 24.86
N PRO A 154 -7.66 7.03 24.86
CA PRO A 154 -8.57 8.16 24.63
C PRO A 154 -8.38 9.33 25.59
N SER A 155 -7.85 9.08 26.78
CA SER A 155 -7.54 10.07 27.82
C SER A 155 -6.12 10.61 27.78
N SER A 156 -5.29 10.10 26.87
CA SER A 156 -3.91 10.59 26.71
C SER A 156 -3.94 12.05 26.24
N GLY A 157 -3.09 12.87 26.86
CA GLY A 157 -2.87 14.26 26.43
C GLY A 157 -2.18 14.32 25.06
N PRO A 158 -1.90 15.53 24.56
CA PRO A 158 -1.19 15.71 23.30
C PRO A 158 0.19 15.07 23.36
N LEU A 159 0.55 14.36 22.30
CA LEU A 159 1.85 13.72 22.17
C LEU A 159 2.96 14.75 22.02
N GLY A 160 4.12 14.46 22.61
CA GLY A 160 5.34 15.25 22.41
C GLY A 160 5.76 15.28 20.93
N GLU A 161 6.67 16.21 20.61
CA GLU A 161 7.07 16.49 19.22
C GLU A 161 7.58 15.23 18.48
N LYS A 162 8.34 14.37 19.17
CA LYS A 162 8.88 13.12 18.61
C LYS A 162 8.07 11.88 18.95
N GLN A 163 7.07 11.98 19.82
CA GLN A 163 6.31 10.83 20.27
C GLN A 163 5.26 10.38 19.25
N VAL A 164 5.04 9.07 19.21
CA VAL A 164 4.02 8.37 18.41
C VAL A 164 3.35 7.30 19.27
N CYS A 165 2.11 6.96 18.93
CA CYS A 165 1.38 5.92 19.65
C CYS A 165 1.93 4.52 19.33
N ASP A 166 2.13 3.71 20.35
CA ASP A 166 2.40 2.28 20.19
C ASP A 166 1.14 1.50 19.86
N VAL A 167 1.29 0.39 19.12
CA VAL A 167 0.19 -0.51 18.77
C VAL A 167 0.46 -1.87 19.42
N PRO A 168 -0.22 -2.20 20.53
CA PRO A 168 0.01 -3.43 21.27
C PRO A 168 -0.59 -4.63 20.54
N VAL A 169 0.23 -5.33 19.74
CA VAL A 169 -0.22 -6.51 18.95
C VAL A 169 -0.24 -7.79 19.80
N ASP A 170 0.34 -7.78 20.98
CA ASP A 170 0.35 -8.93 21.89
C ASP A 170 -1.05 -9.19 22.50
N ASP A 171 -1.91 -8.17 22.54
CA ASP A 171 -3.27 -8.23 23.09
C ASP A 171 -4.31 -8.78 22.09
N PHE A 172 -3.90 -9.26 20.93
CA PHE A 172 -4.79 -9.70 19.85
C PHE A 172 -5.23 -11.16 19.97
N ASN A 173 -5.33 -11.71 21.17
CA ASN A 173 -5.77 -13.10 21.37
C ASN A 173 -7.19 -13.34 20.80
N PRO A 174 -7.43 -14.43 20.00
CA PRO A 174 -6.52 -15.55 19.67
C PRO A 174 -5.63 -15.31 18.44
N CYS A 175 -5.65 -14.15 17.82
CA CYS A 175 -4.86 -13.81 16.64
C CYS A 175 -3.37 -13.56 16.97
N THR A 176 -2.73 -14.50 17.64
CA THR A 176 -1.35 -14.41 18.12
C THR A 176 -0.48 -15.53 17.52
N PRO A 177 0.87 -15.40 17.53
CA PRO A 177 1.77 -16.45 17.05
C PRO A 177 1.60 -17.78 17.77
N ALA A 178 1.32 -17.73 19.09
CA ALA A 178 1.11 -18.92 19.91
C ALA A 178 -0.03 -19.80 19.41
N ASN A 179 -1.05 -19.17 18.81
CA ASN A 179 -2.21 -19.83 18.22
C ASN A 179 -2.11 -19.94 16.70
N GLN A 180 -0.94 -19.66 16.09
CA GLN A 180 -0.74 -19.61 14.64
C GLN A 180 -1.83 -18.77 13.94
N TYR A 181 -2.21 -17.65 14.57
CA TYR A 181 -3.25 -16.75 14.10
C TYR A 181 -4.58 -17.45 13.80
N ASN A 182 -4.86 -18.53 14.53
CA ASN A 182 -6.07 -19.35 14.46
C ASN A 182 -6.29 -20.09 13.13
N TYR A 183 -5.25 -20.21 12.27
CA TYR A 183 -5.33 -20.95 11.01
C TYR A 183 -5.50 -22.46 11.23
N GLU A 184 -4.92 -23.04 12.27
CA GLU A 184 -5.10 -24.46 12.62
C GLU A 184 -6.55 -24.79 13.03
N GLN A 185 -7.29 -23.80 13.51
CA GLN A 185 -8.69 -23.99 13.94
C GLN A 185 -9.70 -23.77 12.78
N ALA A 186 -9.24 -23.67 11.53
CA ALA A 186 -10.05 -23.34 10.38
C ALA A 186 -10.80 -22.00 10.49
N GLY A 187 -10.32 -21.11 11.34
CA GLY A 187 -10.89 -19.78 11.60
C GLY A 187 -9.80 -18.71 11.51
N PRO A 188 -9.33 -18.32 10.31
CA PRO A 188 -8.15 -17.51 10.14
C PRO A 188 -8.35 -16.06 10.60
N CYS A 189 -7.28 -15.48 11.14
CA CYS A 189 -7.22 -14.05 11.40
C CYS A 189 -6.65 -13.30 10.18
N VAL A 190 -7.30 -12.22 9.83
CA VAL A 190 -6.85 -11.26 8.80
C VAL A 190 -6.67 -9.89 9.47
N PHE A 191 -5.53 -9.24 9.26
CA PHE A 191 -5.23 -7.95 9.85
C PHE A 191 -5.54 -6.84 8.86
N LEU A 192 -6.35 -5.89 9.31
CA LEU A 192 -6.70 -4.70 8.53
C LEU A 192 -5.95 -3.48 9.04
N LYS A 193 -5.61 -2.58 8.12
CA LYS A 193 -5.04 -1.27 8.40
C LYS A 193 -5.55 -0.23 7.41
N LEU A 194 -5.66 1.03 7.84
CA LEU A 194 -5.83 2.15 6.91
C LEU A 194 -4.50 2.51 6.23
N ASN A 195 -4.56 2.84 4.96
CA ASN A 195 -3.42 3.36 4.23
C ASN A 195 -3.03 4.74 4.79
N LYS A 196 -1.73 5.00 4.82
CA LYS A 196 -1.19 6.26 5.35
C LYS A 196 -1.46 7.40 4.37
N ILE A 197 -2.22 8.40 4.81
CA ILE A 197 -2.32 9.70 4.13
C ILE A 197 -1.75 10.75 5.07
N TYR A 198 -0.79 11.54 4.57
CA TYR A 198 -0.15 12.58 5.37
C TYR A 198 -1.16 13.61 5.85
N ASN A 199 -1.13 13.90 7.15
CA ASN A 199 -1.98 14.89 7.83
C ASN A 199 -3.50 14.63 7.75
N TRP A 200 -3.92 13.43 7.34
CA TRP A 200 -5.32 13.06 7.34
C TRP A 200 -5.83 12.80 8.76
N ARG A 201 -6.99 13.37 9.08
CA ARG A 201 -7.67 13.19 10.38
C ARG A 201 -9.05 12.57 10.14
N PRO A 202 -9.40 11.49 10.83
CA PRO A 202 -10.73 10.92 10.71
C PRO A 202 -11.80 11.87 11.28
N GLN A 203 -12.97 11.84 10.67
CA GLN A 203 -14.19 12.45 11.19
C GLN A 203 -15.15 11.31 11.57
N PRO A 204 -15.08 10.83 12.82
CA PRO A 204 -15.89 9.68 13.24
C PRO A 204 -17.37 10.05 13.35
N TYR A 205 -18.23 9.02 13.33
CA TYR A 205 -19.65 9.16 13.62
C TYR A 205 -19.86 9.25 15.13
N ASN A 206 -20.00 10.47 15.63
CA ASN A 206 -20.20 10.75 17.05
C ASN A 206 -21.68 10.75 17.46
N ASN A 207 -22.60 10.83 16.48
CA ASN A 207 -24.04 10.81 16.70
C ASN A 207 -24.63 9.56 16.04
N THR A 208 -25.48 8.87 16.77
CA THR A 208 -26.20 7.67 16.31
C THR A 208 -27.26 7.96 15.25
N GLU A 209 -27.68 9.23 15.11
CA GLU A 209 -28.64 9.66 14.08
C GLU A 209 -28.01 9.87 12.71
N ASP A 210 -26.68 10.15 12.66
CA ASP A 210 -25.95 10.44 11.42
C ASP A 210 -25.39 9.18 10.74
N LEU A 211 -25.76 7.98 11.20
CA LEU A 211 -25.22 6.75 10.65
C LEU A 211 -25.73 6.50 9.22
N PRO A 212 -24.85 6.15 8.26
CA PRO A 212 -25.26 5.90 6.88
C PRO A 212 -26.28 4.76 6.75
N THR A 213 -27.21 4.89 5.82
CA THR A 213 -28.23 3.86 5.57
C THR A 213 -27.64 2.52 5.11
N ASN A 214 -26.54 2.58 4.36
CA ASN A 214 -25.80 1.42 3.84
C ASN A 214 -24.81 0.80 4.83
N MET A 215 -24.73 1.33 6.07
CA MET A 215 -23.93 0.71 7.14
C MET A 215 -24.62 -0.56 7.63
N PRO A 216 -23.88 -1.69 7.85
CA PRO A 216 -24.45 -2.92 8.39
C PRO A 216 -25.18 -2.71 9.71
N GLU A 217 -26.30 -3.40 9.89
CA GLU A 217 -27.16 -3.17 11.06
C GLU A 217 -26.49 -3.62 12.37
N ASP A 218 -25.69 -4.68 12.32
CA ASP A 218 -24.90 -5.15 13.47
C ASP A 218 -23.87 -4.11 13.92
N LEU A 219 -23.26 -3.37 12.97
CA LEU A 219 -22.34 -2.27 13.29
C LEU A 219 -23.10 -1.08 13.86
N LYS A 220 -24.27 -0.71 13.31
CA LYS A 220 -25.11 0.35 13.86
C LYS A 220 -25.52 0.04 15.29
N GLN A 221 -25.92 -1.19 15.56
CA GLN A 221 -26.28 -1.66 16.90
C GLN A 221 -25.08 -1.57 17.86
N HIS A 222 -23.91 -2.00 17.42
CA HIS A 222 -22.67 -1.92 18.19
C HIS A 222 -22.35 -0.46 18.57
N ILE A 223 -22.45 0.48 17.63
CA ILE A 223 -22.20 1.93 17.89
C ILE A 223 -23.24 2.48 18.85
N LYS A 224 -24.53 2.14 18.69
CA LYS A 224 -25.60 2.57 19.60
C LYS A 224 -25.38 2.06 21.02
N THR A 225 -24.98 0.79 21.17
CA THR A 225 -24.69 0.20 22.47
C THR A 225 -23.52 0.90 23.17
N LEU A 226 -22.42 1.17 22.43
CA LEU A 226 -21.29 1.92 22.97
C LEU A 226 -21.68 3.35 23.39
N ALA A 227 -22.47 4.02 22.57
CA ALA A 227 -22.96 5.37 22.89
C ALA A 227 -23.83 5.37 24.16
N SER A 228 -24.68 4.38 24.34
CA SER A 228 -25.53 4.24 25.55
C SER A 228 -24.70 3.95 26.81
N ILE A 229 -23.62 3.16 26.71
CA ILE A 229 -22.69 2.90 27.82
C ILE A 229 -21.96 4.19 28.23
N VAL A 230 -21.53 5.00 27.25
CA VAL A 230 -20.89 6.30 27.53
C VAL A 230 -21.83 7.28 28.21
N LEU A 231 -23.11 7.27 27.86
CA LEU A 231 -24.14 8.18 28.44
C LEU A 231 -24.62 7.72 29.82
N SER A 232 -24.62 6.41 30.11
CA SER A 232 -25.18 5.87 31.36
C SER A 232 -24.29 6.03 32.60
N GLU A 233 -23.08 6.61 32.45
CA GLU A 233 -22.12 6.91 33.55
C GLU A 233 -22.12 5.91 34.72
N SER A 234 -22.06 4.64 34.44
CA SER A 234 -21.68 3.66 35.45
C SER A 234 -20.18 3.71 35.64
N ILE A 235 -19.72 4.62 36.49
CA ILE A 235 -18.31 4.90 36.82
C ILE A 235 -17.49 3.61 37.06
N LEU A 236 -18.12 2.56 37.56
CA LEU A 236 -17.47 1.30 37.86
C LEU A 236 -17.07 0.50 36.61
N ILE A 237 -17.88 0.51 35.57
CA ILE A 237 -17.60 -0.23 34.30
C ILE A 237 -16.51 0.48 33.50
N ILE A 238 -16.49 1.80 33.53
CA ILE A 238 -15.46 2.62 32.85
C ILE A 238 -14.07 2.43 33.48
N GLN A 239 -14.00 2.22 34.78
CA GLN A 239 -12.73 1.94 35.48
C GLN A 239 -12.18 0.55 35.21
N LEU A 240 -13.03 -0.44 34.94
CA LEU A 240 -12.62 -1.84 34.69
C LEU A 240 -12.29 -2.16 33.25
N SER A 241 -12.96 -1.51 32.28
CA SER A 241 -12.81 -1.82 30.83
C SER A 241 -12.16 -0.71 30.00
N GLY A 242 -11.83 0.42 30.62
CA GLY A 242 -11.40 1.62 29.92
C GLY A 242 -12.57 2.34 29.22
N LYS A 243 -12.45 3.65 29.07
CA LYS A 243 -13.48 4.47 28.41
C LYS A 243 -13.61 4.03 26.94
N PRO A 244 -14.79 3.58 26.48
CA PRO A 244 -14.95 3.19 25.08
C PRO A 244 -14.69 4.42 24.20
N ASP A 245 -13.82 4.24 23.21
CA ASP A 245 -13.45 5.32 22.31
C ASP A 245 -14.49 5.45 21.20
N ALA A 246 -15.43 6.37 21.42
CA ALA A 246 -16.42 6.73 20.40
C ALA A 246 -15.78 7.38 19.16
N ASN A 247 -14.58 7.95 19.32
CA ASN A 247 -13.82 8.57 18.24
C ASN A 247 -13.03 7.52 17.46
N THR A 248 -13.74 6.63 16.78
CA THR A 248 -13.16 5.49 16.06
C THR A 248 -13.59 5.51 14.59
N VAL A 249 -12.66 5.19 13.69
CA VAL A 249 -12.98 4.78 12.32
C VAL A 249 -13.44 3.34 12.39
N TRP A 250 -14.74 3.11 12.22
CA TRP A 250 -15.33 1.79 12.35
C TRP A 250 -14.99 0.86 11.19
N VAL A 251 -15.06 -0.43 11.41
CA VAL A 251 -14.79 -1.44 10.39
C VAL A 251 -15.92 -2.45 10.34
N SER A 252 -16.31 -2.85 9.14
CA SER A 252 -17.18 -4.00 8.89
C SER A 252 -16.61 -4.88 7.78
N CYS A 253 -16.74 -6.20 7.92
CA CYS A 253 -16.40 -7.18 6.88
C CYS A 253 -17.62 -8.04 6.61
N GLU A 254 -17.98 -8.21 5.34
CA GLU A 254 -19.15 -8.96 4.91
C GLU A 254 -18.82 -9.76 3.66
N GLY A 255 -19.59 -10.81 3.39
CA GLY A 255 -19.57 -11.49 2.10
C GLY A 255 -20.08 -10.56 0.99
N GLU A 256 -19.44 -10.55 -0.17
CA GLU A 256 -19.83 -9.67 -1.27
C GLU A 256 -21.15 -10.06 -1.96
N ASN A 257 -21.43 -11.34 -2.00
CA ASN A 257 -22.63 -11.89 -2.63
C ASN A 257 -23.48 -12.64 -1.60
N PRO A 258 -24.76 -12.87 -1.84
CA PRO A 258 -25.63 -13.59 -0.89
C PRO A 258 -25.06 -14.94 -0.44
N ALA A 259 -24.46 -15.71 -1.34
CA ALA A 259 -23.80 -16.96 -0.99
C ALA A 259 -22.58 -16.78 -0.09
N ASP A 260 -21.81 -15.70 -0.30
CA ASP A 260 -20.64 -15.38 0.54
C ASP A 260 -21.07 -14.95 1.95
N VAL A 261 -22.19 -14.22 2.06
CA VAL A 261 -22.78 -13.82 3.36
C VAL A 261 -23.16 -15.04 4.18
N GLU A 262 -23.74 -16.07 3.56
CA GLU A 262 -24.09 -17.32 4.26
C GLU A 262 -22.85 -18.16 4.65
N ASN A 263 -21.77 -18.07 3.86
CA ASN A 263 -20.59 -18.91 4.01
C ASN A 263 -19.48 -18.30 4.87
N ILE A 264 -19.46 -16.98 5.07
CA ILE A 264 -18.42 -16.27 5.82
C ILE A 264 -18.39 -16.63 7.32
N GLY A 265 -19.54 -17.01 7.88
CA GLY A 265 -19.71 -17.30 9.31
C GLY A 265 -19.61 -16.07 10.21
N PRO A 266 -19.56 -16.28 11.54
CA PRO A 266 -19.39 -15.18 12.50
C PRO A 266 -18.03 -14.48 12.36
N VAL A 267 -18.03 -13.15 12.49
CA VAL A 267 -16.83 -12.33 12.38
C VAL A 267 -16.60 -11.57 13.69
N GLN A 268 -15.41 -11.70 14.25
CA GLN A 268 -14.98 -10.94 15.43
C GLN A 268 -13.88 -9.93 15.08
N TYR A 269 -13.85 -8.81 15.78
CA TYR A 269 -12.87 -7.73 15.59
C TYR A 269 -12.06 -7.55 16.88
N ILE A 270 -10.74 -7.64 16.79
CA ILE A 270 -9.82 -7.70 17.93
C ILE A 270 -8.73 -6.64 17.77
N PRO A 271 -8.39 -5.88 18.81
CA PRO A 271 -8.99 -5.82 20.15
C PRO A 271 -10.30 -5.02 20.16
N ARG A 272 -10.61 -4.32 19.06
CA ARG A 272 -11.81 -3.49 18.89
C ARG A 272 -12.23 -3.38 17.43
N ARG A 273 -13.48 -2.99 17.20
CA ARG A 273 -14.08 -2.93 15.86
C ARG A 273 -13.75 -1.63 15.13
N GLY A 274 -12.46 -1.28 15.02
CA GLY A 274 -12.05 -0.08 14.29
C GLY A 274 -10.73 0.51 14.72
N PHE A 275 -10.38 1.64 14.12
CA PHE A 275 -9.13 2.36 14.33
C PHE A 275 -9.36 3.63 15.17
N PRO A 276 -8.82 3.71 16.39
CA PRO A 276 -8.97 4.88 17.24
C PRO A 276 -8.37 6.16 16.63
N SER A 277 -9.07 7.28 16.81
CA SER A 277 -8.66 8.57 16.24
C SER A 277 -7.36 9.12 16.80
N TYR A 278 -6.94 8.70 18.00
CA TYR A 278 -5.70 9.20 18.62
C TYR A 278 -4.41 8.72 17.91
N TYR A 279 -4.50 7.73 17.01
CA TYR A 279 -3.38 7.33 16.14
C TYR A 279 -3.13 8.31 14.99
N TYR A 280 -4.04 9.22 14.74
CA TYR A 280 -4.00 10.16 13.62
C TYR A 280 -3.76 11.60 14.09
N PRO A 281 -3.18 12.46 13.25
CA PRO A 281 -2.78 12.24 11.87
C PRO A 281 -1.42 11.53 11.75
N PHE A 282 -1.20 10.87 10.61
CA PHE A 282 0.14 10.45 10.19
C PHE A 282 0.93 11.68 9.74
N THR A 283 2.08 11.95 10.38
CA THR A 283 2.95 13.11 10.09
C THR A 283 4.40 12.70 9.80
N ASN A 284 4.60 11.47 9.32
CA ASN A 284 5.91 10.91 8.98
C ASN A 284 6.95 10.95 10.11
N LYS A 285 6.50 10.94 11.37
CA LYS A 285 7.38 10.82 12.54
C LYS A 285 8.00 9.43 12.60
N GLU A 286 9.25 9.35 13.01
CA GLU A 286 9.95 8.09 13.21
C GLU A 286 9.26 7.22 14.26
N GLY A 287 9.16 5.93 13.95
CA GLY A 287 8.50 4.96 14.84
C GLY A 287 7.00 4.85 14.66
N TYR A 288 6.35 5.68 13.83
CA TYR A 288 4.91 5.60 13.61
C TYR A 288 4.49 4.25 13.01
N LEU A 289 3.54 3.62 13.68
CA LEU A 289 2.84 2.42 13.23
C LEU A 289 1.38 2.73 12.98
N SER A 290 0.85 2.23 11.85
CA SER A 290 -0.60 2.31 11.60
C SER A 290 -1.32 1.39 12.58
N PRO A 291 -2.44 1.83 13.19
CA PRO A 291 -3.26 0.95 14.01
C PRO A 291 -3.77 -0.24 13.20
N LEU A 292 -3.92 -1.38 13.87
CA LEU A 292 -4.39 -2.63 13.28
C LEU A 292 -5.71 -3.07 13.91
N VAL A 293 -6.50 -3.75 13.10
CA VAL A 293 -7.66 -4.53 13.56
C VAL A 293 -7.45 -5.97 13.06
N ALA A 294 -7.39 -6.93 13.97
CA ALA A 294 -7.45 -8.34 13.58
C ALA A 294 -8.93 -8.73 13.43
N VAL A 295 -9.26 -9.28 12.28
CA VAL A 295 -10.57 -9.81 11.95
C VAL A 295 -10.48 -11.33 12.01
N LEU A 296 -11.17 -11.93 12.94
CA LEU A 296 -11.26 -13.39 13.11
C LEU A 296 -12.53 -13.88 12.41
N PHE A 297 -12.36 -14.75 11.42
CA PHE A 297 -13.44 -15.49 10.80
C PHE A 297 -13.61 -16.82 11.55
N GLU A 298 -14.57 -16.88 12.48
CA GLU A 298 -14.61 -18.00 13.43
C GLU A 298 -14.88 -19.35 12.77
N LYS A 299 -15.82 -19.43 11.86
CA LYS A 299 -16.26 -20.68 11.24
C LYS A 299 -16.65 -20.47 9.78
N PRO A 300 -15.74 -20.04 8.91
CA PRO A 300 -16.04 -19.95 7.48
C PRO A 300 -16.30 -21.34 6.92
N ARG A 301 -17.21 -21.43 5.97
CA ARG A 301 -17.51 -22.71 5.32
C ARG A 301 -16.29 -23.22 4.56
N THR A 302 -15.90 -24.46 4.84
CA THR A 302 -14.73 -25.09 4.21
C THR A 302 -15.06 -25.64 2.82
N GLY A 303 -14.07 -25.66 1.92
CA GLY A 303 -14.21 -26.14 0.55
C GLY A 303 -14.96 -25.18 -0.39
N VAL A 304 -15.21 -23.94 0.03
CA VAL A 304 -15.90 -22.92 -0.75
C VAL A 304 -15.04 -21.67 -0.83
N LEU A 305 -14.99 -21.03 -1.98
CA LEU A 305 -14.40 -19.71 -2.15
C LEU A 305 -15.38 -18.66 -1.65
N ILE A 306 -14.94 -17.81 -0.74
CA ILE A 306 -15.73 -16.75 -0.11
C ILE A 306 -15.12 -15.41 -0.48
N ASN A 307 -15.87 -14.57 -1.20
CA ASN A 307 -15.46 -13.20 -1.51
C ASN A 307 -15.83 -12.30 -0.33
N ILE A 308 -14.87 -11.60 0.20
CA ILE A 308 -15.01 -10.77 1.41
C ILE A 308 -14.66 -9.33 1.07
N GLU A 309 -15.56 -8.43 1.43
CA GLU A 309 -15.31 -6.98 1.41
C GLU A 309 -15.29 -6.43 2.82
N CYS A 310 -14.19 -5.75 3.19
CA CYS A 310 -14.11 -4.99 4.43
C CYS A 310 -14.15 -3.50 4.14
N LYS A 311 -14.95 -2.74 4.89
CA LYS A 311 -15.19 -1.30 4.74
C LYS A 311 -14.76 -0.54 5.97
N ALA A 312 -14.20 0.66 5.77
CA ALA A 312 -13.93 1.62 6.82
C ALA A 312 -15.01 2.71 6.83
N TRP A 313 -15.48 3.09 8.03
CA TRP A 313 -16.60 3.99 8.21
C TRP A 313 -16.20 5.21 9.02
N ALA A 314 -16.15 6.36 8.36
CA ALA A 314 -16.03 7.70 8.94
C ALA A 314 -16.72 8.70 8.02
N LYS A 315 -17.10 9.90 8.52
CA LYS A 315 -17.82 10.91 7.73
C LYS A 315 -17.03 11.39 6.51
N ASN A 316 -15.70 11.33 6.57
CA ASN A 316 -14.78 11.72 5.50
C ASN A 316 -14.10 10.54 4.81
N ILE A 317 -14.70 9.34 4.87
CA ILE A 317 -14.33 8.19 4.05
C ILE A 317 -15.49 7.90 3.10
N PHE A 318 -15.23 8.08 1.80
CA PHE A 318 -16.20 7.81 0.76
C PHE A 318 -16.00 6.39 0.24
N TYR A 319 -17.07 5.63 0.19
CA TYR A 319 -17.09 4.29 -0.35
C TYR A 319 -17.42 4.32 -1.83
N ASP A 320 -16.56 3.68 -2.64
CA ASP A 320 -16.80 3.40 -4.05
C ASP A 320 -16.37 1.96 -4.36
N ARG A 321 -17.33 1.13 -4.77
CA ARG A 321 -17.09 -0.28 -5.09
C ARG A 321 -16.24 -0.46 -6.35
N TYR A 322 -16.40 0.40 -7.35
CA TYR A 322 -15.70 0.27 -8.62
C TYR A 322 -14.23 0.67 -8.50
N GLU A 323 -13.96 1.76 -7.82
CA GLU A 323 -12.60 2.25 -7.57
C GLU A 323 -11.98 1.67 -6.28
N ARG A 324 -12.72 0.82 -5.56
CA ARG A 324 -12.32 0.22 -4.28
C ARG A 324 -11.85 1.26 -3.25
N ARG A 325 -12.52 2.40 -3.22
CA ARG A 325 -12.26 3.44 -2.23
C ARG A 325 -12.97 3.14 -0.92
N GLY A 326 -12.30 3.37 0.20
CA GLY A 326 -12.85 3.15 1.53
C GLY A 326 -13.10 1.69 1.89
N SER A 327 -12.67 0.74 1.05
CA SER A 327 -12.81 -0.70 1.25
C SER A 327 -11.58 -1.48 0.80
N VAL A 328 -11.58 -2.76 1.13
CA VAL A 328 -10.63 -3.75 0.62
C VAL A 328 -11.36 -5.07 0.35
N HIS A 329 -11.00 -5.70 -0.74
CA HIS A 329 -11.49 -7.02 -1.16
C HIS A 329 -10.40 -8.07 -1.04
N PHE A 330 -10.78 -9.27 -0.60
CA PHE A 330 -9.96 -10.47 -0.68
C PHE A 330 -10.85 -11.72 -0.70
N GLU A 331 -10.29 -12.78 -1.20
CA GLU A 331 -10.96 -14.08 -1.20
C GLU A 331 -10.38 -14.97 -0.10
N LEU A 332 -11.24 -15.75 0.54
CA LEU A 332 -10.89 -16.74 1.53
C LEU A 332 -11.36 -18.13 1.11
N MET A 333 -10.43 -19.08 1.08
CA MET A 333 -10.75 -20.48 0.86
C MET A 333 -10.02 -21.35 1.88
N VAL A 334 -10.79 -22.00 2.74
CA VAL A 334 -10.29 -22.92 3.76
C VAL A 334 -10.66 -24.35 3.36
N ASP A 335 -9.67 -25.20 3.18
CA ASP A 335 -9.86 -26.59 2.83
C ASP A 335 -9.47 -27.51 4.00
N ARG A 336 -10.22 -28.62 4.18
CA ARG A 336 -9.93 -29.66 5.17
C ARG A 336 -9.39 -30.95 4.54
N ALA A 337 -9.32 -31.00 3.20
CA ALA A 337 -8.84 -32.20 2.50
C ALA A 337 -7.31 -32.36 2.56
#